data_6da52802cbb3c239c22ebf921b57dc3a
#
_entry.id   6da52802cbb3c239c22ebf921b57dc3a
#
_cell.length_a   1.000
_cell.length_b   1.000
_cell.length_c   1.000
_cell.angle_alpha   90.00
_cell.angle_beta   90.00
_cell.angle_gamma   90.00
#
_symmetry.space_group_name_H-M   'P 1'
#
loop_
_entity.id
_entity.type
_entity.pdbx_description
1 polymer ?
#
loop_
_entity_poly.entity_id
_entity_poly.type
_entity_poly.pdbx_seq_one_letter_code
_entity_poly.pdbx_strand_id
1 'polypeptide(L)'
;VRSDQTHPPIVRALTLEDACAGVVRDLWYTDVDGLITNEPGLVLSTFYADCVPLYFVDTEHHAIGLSHSGWRGTVGRMGAATIRAMQKHYGTDPKHLICAIGPSICQDCYEVSEDVAEAFAKEFPDNEKEILKSKGSGKYLLDLWRANEIVFMEACEPKEQIVTTNLSTCCNP
;
A
#
# COMPACT_ATOMS: atom_id res chain seq x y z
N VAL A 1 14.96 4.59 7.61
CA VAL A 1 15.23 4.18 6.21
C VAL A 1 14.10 4.64 5.31
N ARG A 2 14.42 5.14 4.13
CA ARG A 2 13.45 5.65 3.15
C ARG A 2 13.33 4.70 1.95
N SER A 3 12.11 4.55 1.42
CA SER A 3 11.88 3.88 0.12
C SER A 3 12.31 4.76 -1.07
N ASP A 4 12.54 4.13 -2.22
CA ASP A 4 12.75 4.80 -3.52
C ASP A 4 11.50 4.53 -4.39
N GLN A 5 10.51 5.40 -4.27
CA GLN A 5 9.14 5.20 -4.74
C GLN A 5 9.01 5.45 -6.25
N THR A 6 9.16 4.39 -7.03
CA THR A 6 9.05 4.39 -8.49
C THR A 6 7.83 3.61 -9.02
N HIS A 7 7.01 3.09 -8.09
CA HIS A 7 5.71 2.44 -8.31
C HIS A 7 5.70 0.94 -8.71
N PRO A 8 6.81 0.18 -8.77
CA PRO A 8 6.71 -1.27 -8.89
C PRO A 8 6.35 -1.90 -7.52
N PRO A 9 5.66 -3.04 -7.48
CA PRO A 9 5.31 -3.71 -6.24
C PRO A 9 6.51 -4.48 -5.65
N ILE A 10 7.63 -3.80 -5.50
CA ILE A 10 8.88 -4.35 -4.96
C ILE A 10 8.99 -3.99 -3.48
N VAL A 11 9.21 -5.02 -2.66
CA VAL A 11 9.35 -4.91 -1.20
C VAL A 11 10.74 -5.34 -0.78
N ARG A 12 11.38 -4.52 0.07
CA ARG A 12 12.70 -4.77 0.63
C ARG A 12 12.61 -5.07 2.12
N ALA A 13 13.19 -6.19 2.52
CA ALA A 13 13.47 -6.48 3.92
C ALA A 13 14.73 -5.72 4.36
N LEU A 14 14.65 -5.03 5.49
CA LEU A 14 15.67 -4.14 6.00
C LEU A 14 16.25 -4.67 7.31
N THR A 15 17.55 -4.42 7.48
CA THR A 15 18.30 -4.71 8.71
C THR A 15 18.90 -3.42 9.28
N LEU A 16 19.55 -3.50 10.46
CA LEU A 16 20.25 -2.36 11.05
C LEU A 16 21.36 -1.79 10.14
N GLU A 17 21.90 -2.56 9.20
CA GLU A 17 22.87 -2.08 8.22
C GLU A 17 22.25 -1.02 7.27
N ASP A 18 20.93 -1.09 7.04
CA ASP A 18 20.17 -0.14 6.25
C ASP A 18 19.83 1.16 7.02
N ALA A 19 20.14 1.26 8.31
CA ALA A 19 19.79 2.41 9.13
C ALA A 19 20.24 3.74 8.50
N CYS A 20 19.35 4.74 8.51
CA CYS A 20 19.57 6.07 7.94
C CYS A 20 19.70 6.16 6.42
N ALA A 21 19.58 5.06 5.66
CA ALA A 21 19.61 5.09 4.20
C ALA A 21 18.48 5.95 3.62
N GLY A 22 18.81 6.82 2.68
CA GLY A 22 17.92 7.78 2.03
C GLY A 22 17.46 8.95 2.92
N VAL A 23 17.99 9.08 4.16
CA VAL A 23 17.69 10.18 5.09
C VAL A 23 18.97 10.94 5.46
N VAL A 24 19.98 10.24 5.96
CA VAL A 24 21.27 10.82 6.35
C VAL A 24 22.41 10.28 5.48
N ARG A 25 22.27 9.04 5.00
CA ARG A 25 23.19 8.40 4.04
C ARG A 25 22.50 8.26 2.70
N ASP A 26 23.28 8.18 1.64
CA ASP A 26 22.76 7.91 0.29
C ASP A 26 21.97 6.60 0.24
N LEU A 27 20.97 6.56 -0.62
CA LEU A 27 20.22 5.35 -0.90
C LEU A 27 21.01 4.52 -1.92
N TRP A 28 21.21 3.23 -1.65
CA TRP A 28 21.96 2.32 -2.54
C TRP A 28 21.08 1.31 -3.26
N TYR A 29 19.77 1.44 -3.15
CA TYR A 29 18.78 0.65 -3.88
C TYR A 29 17.79 1.55 -4.59
N THR A 30 17.17 1.04 -5.64
CA THR A 30 16.16 1.71 -6.46
C THR A 30 14.92 0.84 -6.57
N ASP A 31 13.83 1.43 -7.05
CA ASP A 31 12.59 0.72 -7.39
C ASP A 31 11.92 -0.02 -6.22
N VAL A 32 12.00 0.53 -5.01
CA VAL A 32 11.45 -0.08 -3.80
C VAL A 32 10.30 0.77 -3.26
N ASP A 33 9.07 0.28 -3.38
CA ASP A 33 7.86 0.94 -2.89
C ASP A 33 7.37 0.39 -1.54
N GLY A 34 7.90 -0.75 -1.09
CA GLY A 34 7.59 -1.35 0.21
C GLY A 34 8.83 -1.67 1.03
N LEU A 35 8.73 -1.41 2.32
CA LEU A 35 9.78 -1.67 3.32
C LEU A 35 9.22 -2.55 4.42
N ILE A 36 9.98 -3.58 4.81
CA ILE A 36 9.63 -4.43 5.96
C ILE A 36 10.83 -4.62 6.86
N THR A 37 10.61 -4.77 8.16
CA THR A 37 11.67 -5.06 9.14
C THR A 37 11.12 -5.71 10.39
N ASN A 38 11.94 -6.51 11.08
CA ASN A 38 11.73 -6.95 12.45
C ASN A 38 12.85 -6.48 13.39
N GLU A 39 13.66 -5.52 12.96
CA GLU A 39 14.74 -4.94 13.76
C GLU A 39 14.19 -3.84 14.67
N PRO A 40 14.28 -3.99 16.01
CA PRO A 40 13.88 -2.95 16.94
C PRO A 40 14.68 -1.65 16.74
N GLY A 41 13.98 -0.52 16.74
CA GLY A 41 14.59 0.80 16.60
C GLY A 41 14.85 1.23 15.15
N LEU A 42 14.60 0.38 14.16
CA LEU A 42 14.67 0.79 12.75
C LEU A 42 13.36 1.48 12.33
N VAL A 43 13.46 2.74 11.91
CA VAL A 43 12.32 3.55 11.48
C VAL A 43 12.17 3.45 9.96
N LEU A 44 10.98 3.04 9.49
CA LEU A 44 10.59 3.05 8.09
C LEU A 44 9.97 4.39 7.72
N SER A 45 10.32 4.92 6.55
CA SER A 45 9.80 6.21 6.05
C SER A 45 9.46 6.14 4.57
N THR A 46 8.27 6.63 4.24
CA THR A 46 7.76 6.78 2.88
C THR A 46 7.11 8.16 2.75
N PHE A 47 6.97 8.66 1.54
CA PHE A 47 6.41 9.99 1.28
C PHE A 47 5.17 9.87 0.40
N TYR A 48 4.16 10.69 0.71
CA TYR A 48 2.87 10.65 0.04
C TYR A 48 2.40 12.08 -0.25
N ALA A 49 1.85 12.31 -1.43
CA ALA A 49 1.02 13.48 -1.71
C ALA A 49 -0.46 13.10 -1.55
N ASP A 50 -0.94 12.09 -2.29
CA ASP A 50 -2.33 11.63 -2.24
C ASP A 50 -2.42 10.10 -2.33
N CYS A 51 -1.31 9.44 -2.65
CA CYS A 51 -1.22 7.99 -2.73
C CYS A 51 -1.44 7.33 -1.38
N VAL A 52 -1.81 6.05 -1.39
CA VAL A 52 -2.22 5.30 -0.20
C VAL A 52 -1.04 4.76 0.59
N PRO A 53 -0.88 5.12 1.86
CA PRO A 53 0.00 4.44 2.80
C PRO A 53 -0.62 3.11 3.24
N LEU A 54 0.14 2.02 3.13
CA LEU A 54 -0.24 0.71 3.63
C LEU A 54 0.66 0.34 4.80
N TYR A 55 0.06 0.10 5.97
CA TYR A 55 0.75 -0.29 7.20
C TYR A 55 0.48 -1.75 7.53
N PHE A 56 1.50 -2.44 8.03
CA PHE A 56 1.46 -3.85 8.39
C PHE A 56 2.11 -4.04 9.76
N VAL A 57 1.43 -4.76 10.65
CA VAL A 57 1.95 -5.06 11.99
C VAL A 57 1.74 -6.53 12.31
N ASP A 58 2.84 -7.24 12.50
CA ASP A 58 2.90 -8.60 13.00
C ASP A 58 3.41 -8.59 14.43
N THR A 59 2.50 -8.78 15.38
CA THR A 59 2.83 -8.76 16.80
C THR A 59 3.49 -10.04 17.28
N GLU A 60 3.33 -11.16 16.56
CA GLU A 60 3.94 -12.44 16.93
C GLU A 60 5.43 -12.47 16.60
N HIS A 61 5.81 -11.94 15.43
CA HIS A 61 7.20 -11.92 14.96
C HIS A 61 7.87 -10.56 15.17
N HIS A 62 7.18 -9.62 15.84
CA HIS A 62 7.66 -8.24 16.06
C HIS A 62 8.10 -7.55 14.76
N ALA A 63 7.38 -7.81 13.67
CA ALA A 63 7.70 -7.26 12.35
C ALA A 63 6.70 -6.18 11.94
N ILE A 64 7.21 -5.20 11.20
CA ILE A 64 6.40 -4.12 10.63
C ILE A 64 6.67 -3.97 9.15
N GLY A 65 5.66 -3.47 8.43
CA GLY A 65 5.76 -3.10 7.02
C GLY A 65 5.15 -1.73 6.75
N LEU A 66 5.70 -1.04 5.77
CA LEU A 66 5.21 0.23 5.29
C LEU A 66 5.39 0.29 3.77
N SER A 67 4.29 0.46 3.03
CA SER A 67 4.32 0.44 1.57
C SER A 67 3.55 1.61 0.97
N HIS A 68 4.05 2.10 -0.16
CA HIS A 68 3.41 3.13 -0.96
C HIS A 68 2.57 2.48 -2.05
N SER A 69 1.27 2.81 -2.09
CA SER A 69 0.32 2.25 -3.05
C SER A 69 -0.44 3.38 -3.77
N GLY A 70 0.18 3.96 -4.79
CA GLY A 70 -0.53 4.75 -5.79
C GLY A 70 -1.37 3.84 -6.70
N TRP A 71 -2.02 4.38 -7.74
CA TRP A 71 -2.87 3.58 -8.61
C TRP A 71 -2.11 2.40 -9.27
N ARG A 72 -0.84 2.59 -9.69
CA ARG A 72 -0.01 1.51 -10.24
C ARG A 72 0.33 0.46 -9.21
N GLY A 73 0.68 0.87 -8.00
CA GLY A 73 0.94 -0.04 -6.88
C GLY A 73 -0.30 -0.84 -6.49
N THR A 74 -1.48 -0.21 -6.52
CA THR A 74 -2.76 -0.86 -6.22
C THR A 74 -3.10 -1.91 -7.28
N VAL A 75 -3.03 -1.56 -8.57
CA VAL A 75 -3.19 -2.53 -9.69
C VAL A 75 -2.12 -3.63 -9.62
N GLY A 76 -0.87 -3.29 -9.26
CA GLY A 76 0.21 -4.25 -9.05
C GLY A 76 0.10 -5.05 -7.74
N ARG A 77 -0.97 -4.88 -6.97
CA ARG A 77 -1.24 -5.60 -5.70
C ARG A 77 -0.14 -5.44 -4.66
N MET A 78 0.30 -4.20 -4.45
CA MET A 78 1.37 -3.86 -3.50
C MET A 78 1.13 -4.40 -2.09
N GLY A 79 -0.11 -4.33 -1.59
CA GLY A 79 -0.49 -4.88 -0.29
C GLY A 79 -0.20 -6.38 -0.19
N ALA A 80 -0.65 -7.16 -1.17
CA ALA A 80 -0.39 -8.61 -1.22
C ALA A 80 1.11 -8.94 -1.40
N ALA A 81 1.85 -8.12 -2.15
CA ALA A 81 3.30 -8.28 -2.29
C ALA A 81 4.02 -8.08 -0.95
N THR A 82 3.59 -7.10 -0.16
CA THR A 82 4.15 -6.84 1.18
C THR A 82 3.85 -7.97 2.14
N ILE A 83 2.62 -8.49 2.16
CA ILE A 83 2.24 -9.64 2.98
C ILE A 83 3.09 -10.86 2.63
N ARG A 84 3.23 -11.19 1.34
CA ARG A 84 4.10 -12.30 0.90
C ARG A 84 5.56 -12.10 1.31
N ALA A 85 6.06 -10.87 1.28
CA ALA A 85 7.42 -10.59 1.73
C ALA A 85 7.57 -10.83 3.24
N MET A 86 6.60 -10.38 4.07
CA MET A 86 6.60 -10.63 5.51
C MET A 86 6.50 -12.13 5.83
N GLN A 87 5.64 -12.87 5.13
CA GLN A 87 5.57 -14.34 5.26
C GLN A 87 6.93 -14.99 4.96
N LYS A 88 7.57 -14.59 3.86
CA LYS A 88 8.85 -15.15 3.42
C LYS A 88 10.00 -14.85 4.37
N HIS A 89 10.08 -13.63 4.88
CA HIS A 89 11.23 -13.16 5.66
C HIS A 89 11.10 -13.40 7.16
N TYR A 90 9.85 -13.36 7.68
CA TYR A 90 9.60 -13.40 9.12
C TYR A 90 8.68 -14.54 9.55
N GLY A 91 8.10 -15.29 8.59
CA GLY A 91 7.14 -16.36 8.92
C GLY A 91 5.77 -15.83 9.33
N THR A 92 5.45 -14.56 9.04
CA THR A 92 4.17 -13.92 9.35
C THR A 92 2.99 -14.77 8.91
N ASP A 93 2.05 -15.06 9.82
CA ASP A 93 0.76 -15.64 9.47
C ASP A 93 -0.21 -14.50 9.10
N PRO A 94 -0.72 -14.47 7.85
CA PRO A 94 -1.67 -13.44 7.42
C PRO A 94 -2.93 -13.35 8.29
N LYS A 95 -3.28 -14.42 9.00
CA LYS A 95 -4.43 -14.45 9.92
C LYS A 95 -4.22 -13.60 11.19
N HIS A 96 -2.97 -13.32 11.54
CA HIS A 96 -2.62 -12.52 12.72
C HIS A 96 -2.03 -11.16 12.35
N LEU A 97 -1.93 -10.86 11.03
CA LEU A 97 -1.38 -9.62 10.53
C LEU A 97 -2.42 -8.50 10.58
N ILE A 98 -2.11 -7.42 11.27
CA ILE A 98 -2.92 -6.20 11.25
C ILE A 98 -2.50 -5.37 10.05
N CYS A 99 -3.47 -5.03 9.18
CA CYS A 99 -3.28 -4.20 8.01
C CYS A 99 -4.06 -2.89 8.15
N ALA A 100 -3.45 -1.76 7.81
CA ALA A 100 -4.16 -0.49 7.83
C ALA A 100 -3.91 0.34 6.56
N ILE A 101 -4.96 1.02 6.12
CA ILE A 101 -4.96 2.00 5.03
C ILE A 101 -4.94 3.39 5.66
N GLY A 102 -3.87 4.14 5.42
CA GLY A 102 -3.66 5.45 6.00
C GLY A 102 -4.36 6.58 5.23
N PRO A 103 -4.22 7.83 5.72
CA PRO A 103 -4.76 9.02 5.07
C PRO A 103 -4.27 9.17 3.64
N SER A 104 -5.19 9.37 2.70
CA SER A 104 -4.93 9.50 1.27
C SER A 104 -6.13 10.08 0.54
N ILE A 105 -6.08 10.26 -0.76
CA ILE A 105 -7.17 10.86 -1.53
C ILE A 105 -8.41 9.96 -1.51
N CYS A 106 -9.59 10.54 -1.23
CA CYS A 106 -10.87 9.81 -1.27
C CYS A 106 -11.42 9.70 -2.70
N GLN A 107 -12.37 8.79 -2.91
CA GLN A 107 -13.00 8.55 -4.20
C GLN A 107 -13.57 9.83 -4.84
N ASP A 108 -14.27 10.66 -4.05
CA ASP A 108 -14.96 11.84 -4.60
C ASP A 108 -14.00 12.93 -5.11
N CYS A 109 -12.72 12.87 -4.70
CA CYS A 109 -11.68 13.80 -5.13
C CYS A 109 -10.72 13.20 -6.18
N TYR A 110 -10.73 11.89 -6.40
CA TYR A 110 -9.76 11.24 -7.28
C TYR A 110 -10.34 10.93 -8.66
N GLU A 111 -10.28 11.92 -9.54
CA GLU A 111 -10.66 11.76 -10.94
C GLU A 111 -9.51 11.16 -11.76
N VAL A 112 -9.82 10.11 -12.52
CA VAL A 112 -8.88 9.41 -13.41
C VAL A 112 -9.41 9.34 -14.85
N SER A 113 -8.51 9.11 -15.80
CA SER A 113 -8.80 8.88 -17.20
C SER A 113 -9.20 7.42 -17.47
N GLU A 114 -9.72 7.18 -18.68
CA GLU A 114 -10.23 5.88 -19.09
C GLU A 114 -9.17 4.77 -19.05
N ASP A 115 -7.92 5.07 -19.43
CA ASP A 115 -6.79 4.11 -19.37
C ASP A 115 -6.52 3.57 -17.96
N VAL A 116 -6.62 4.45 -16.95
CA VAL A 116 -6.49 4.04 -15.53
C VAL A 116 -7.71 3.22 -15.12
N ALA A 117 -8.92 3.65 -15.49
CA ALA A 117 -10.15 2.91 -15.18
C ALA A 117 -10.14 1.50 -15.80
N GLU A 118 -9.71 1.37 -17.05
CA GLU A 118 -9.55 0.06 -17.72
C GLU A 118 -8.56 -0.85 -17.00
N ALA A 119 -7.44 -0.30 -16.50
CA ALA A 119 -6.47 -1.08 -15.73
C ALA A 119 -7.10 -1.65 -14.45
N PHE A 120 -7.92 -0.86 -13.74
CA PHE A 120 -8.66 -1.33 -12.56
C PHE A 120 -9.78 -2.32 -12.90
N ALA A 121 -10.56 -2.07 -13.96
CA ALA A 121 -11.61 -2.99 -14.40
C ALA A 121 -11.04 -4.37 -14.78
N LYS A 122 -9.87 -4.39 -15.41
CA LYS A 122 -9.16 -5.64 -15.75
C LYS A 122 -8.64 -6.39 -14.54
N GLU A 123 -8.09 -5.68 -13.54
CA GLU A 123 -7.49 -6.30 -12.35
C GLU A 123 -8.53 -6.70 -11.31
N PHE A 124 -9.66 -5.97 -11.22
CA PHE A 124 -10.74 -6.19 -10.26
C PHE A 124 -12.10 -6.39 -10.94
N PRO A 125 -12.25 -7.40 -11.84
CA PRO A 125 -13.44 -7.54 -12.67
C PRO A 125 -14.73 -7.73 -11.86
N ASP A 126 -14.66 -8.41 -10.71
CA ASP A 126 -15.82 -8.67 -9.85
C ASP A 126 -16.19 -7.47 -8.96
N ASN A 127 -15.28 -6.50 -8.81
CA ASN A 127 -15.41 -5.36 -7.90
C ASN A 127 -15.40 -4.01 -8.64
N GLU A 128 -15.42 -3.98 -9.98
CA GLU A 128 -15.34 -2.75 -10.77
C GLU A 128 -16.32 -1.68 -10.30
N LYS A 129 -17.58 -2.05 -10.07
CA LYS A 129 -18.65 -1.13 -9.66
C LYS A 129 -18.47 -0.56 -8.24
N GLU A 130 -17.71 -1.24 -7.40
CA GLU A 130 -17.40 -0.77 -6.06
C GLU A 130 -16.26 0.26 -6.08
N ILE A 131 -15.33 0.13 -7.03
CA ILE A 131 -14.10 0.89 -7.14
C ILE A 131 -14.26 2.11 -8.07
N LEU A 132 -15.04 1.99 -9.15
CA LEU A 132 -15.14 2.99 -10.20
C LEU A 132 -16.56 3.57 -10.32
N LYS A 133 -16.64 4.92 -10.35
CA LYS A 133 -17.86 5.65 -10.70
C LYS A 133 -17.64 6.47 -11.97
N SER A 134 -18.39 6.20 -13.04
CA SER A 134 -18.31 6.99 -14.27
C SER A 134 -18.83 8.41 -14.04
N LYS A 135 -18.09 9.40 -14.54
CA LYS A 135 -18.49 10.82 -14.65
C LYS A 135 -18.91 11.21 -16.06
N GLY A 136 -18.82 10.28 -17.02
CA GLY A 136 -18.99 10.56 -18.45
C GLY A 136 -17.71 11.13 -19.09
N SER A 137 -17.73 11.21 -20.42
CA SER A 137 -16.62 11.75 -21.22
C SER A 137 -15.26 11.08 -20.98
N GLY A 138 -15.23 9.77 -20.70
CA GLY A 138 -13.99 9.02 -20.41
C GLY A 138 -13.35 9.36 -19.07
N LYS A 139 -14.10 9.93 -18.11
CA LYS A 139 -13.65 10.25 -16.77
C LYS A 139 -14.35 9.41 -15.72
N TYR A 140 -13.60 9.04 -14.70
CA TYR A 140 -14.05 8.19 -13.60
C TYR A 140 -13.56 8.71 -12.25
N LEU A 141 -14.33 8.45 -11.20
CA LEU A 141 -13.86 8.59 -9.82
C LEU A 141 -13.39 7.22 -9.33
N LEU A 142 -12.17 7.15 -8.83
CA LEU A 142 -11.52 5.91 -8.42
C LEU A 142 -11.39 5.84 -6.90
N ASP A 143 -11.87 4.73 -6.32
CA ASP A 143 -11.73 4.42 -4.89
C ASP A 143 -10.49 3.57 -4.63
N LEU A 144 -9.37 4.22 -4.31
CA LEU A 144 -8.13 3.52 -3.95
C LEU A 144 -8.23 2.81 -2.60
N TRP A 145 -9.02 3.34 -1.65
CA TRP A 145 -9.20 2.69 -0.36
C TRP A 145 -9.89 1.35 -0.54
N ARG A 146 -11.02 1.36 -1.26
CA ARG A 146 -11.76 0.12 -1.52
C ARG A 146 -10.95 -0.90 -2.29
N ALA A 147 -10.19 -0.47 -3.30
CA ALA A 147 -9.33 -1.37 -4.06
C ALA A 147 -8.23 -2.02 -3.20
N ASN A 148 -7.58 -1.26 -2.30
CA ASN A 148 -6.58 -1.82 -1.37
C ASN A 148 -7.23 -2.69 -0.27
N GLU A 149 -8.45 -2.37 0.19
CA GLU A 149 -9.21 -3.25 1.09
C GLU A 149 -9.46 -4.61 0.45
N ILE A 150 -9.87 -4.64 -0.84
CA ILE A 150 -10.08 -5.88 -1.59
C ILE A 150 -8.78 -6.69 -1.66
N VAL A 151 -7.66 -6.04 -1.99
CA VAL A 151 -6.35 -6.70 -2.01
C VAL A 151 -6.01 -7.32 -0.65
N PHE A 152 -6.30 -6.62 0.45
CA PHE A 152 -6.08 -7.14 1.79
C PHE A 152 -7.02 -8.30 2.13
N MET A 153 -8.32 -8.19 1.80
CA MET A 153 -9.29 -9.25 2.05
C MET A 153 -8.97 -10.55 1.31
N GLU A 154 -8.35 -10.46 0.13
CA GLU A 154 -7.90 -11.63 -0.63
C GLU A 154 -6.61 -12.24 -0.08
N ALA A 155 -5.77 -11.44 0.58
CA ALA A 155 -4.47 -11.85 1.07
C ALA A 155 -4.42 -12.16 2.58
N CYS A 156 -5.37 -11.62 3.36
CA CYS A 156 -5.47 -11.77 4.81
C CYS A 156 -6.90 -12.14 5.22
N GLU A 157 -7.02 -13.09 6.13
CA GLU A 157 -8.23 -13.35 6.90
C GLU A 157 -7.87 -13.36 8.39
N PRO A 158 -8.64 -12.81 9.31
CA PRO A 158 -10.00 -12.27 9.17
C PRO A 158 -10.05 -10.76 8.84
N LYS A 159 -11.21 -10.30 8.33
CA LYS A 159 -11.46 -8.90 7.93
C LYS A 159 -11.33 -7.89 9.08
N GLU A 160 -11.53 -8.33 10.31
CA GLU A 160 -11.47 -7.48 11.51
C GLU A 160 -10.08 -6.89 11.76
N GLN A 161 -9.06 -7.43 11.09
CA GLN A 161 -7.67 -6.93 11.17
C GLN A 161 -7.34 -5.89 10.08
N ILE A 162 -8.31 -5.57 9.22
CA ILE A 162 -8.15 -4.55 8.18
C ILE A 162 -8.83 -3.26 8.65
N VAL A 163 -8.07 -2.19 8.74
CA VAL A 163 -8.53 -0.88 9.21
C VAL A 163 -8.29 0.18 8.15
N THR A 164 -9.33 0.97 7.83
CA THR A 164 -9.21 2.14 6.96
C THR A 164 -9.45 3.41 7.77
N THR A 165 -8.53 4.38 7.68
CA THR A 165 -8.62 5.62 8.47
C THR A 165 -9.77 6.52 8.03
N ASN A 166 -10.23 6.42 6.79
CA ASN A 166 -11.25 7.29 6.16
C ASN A 166 -10.91 8.79 6.24
N LEU A 167 -9.63 9.13 6.28
CA LEU A 167 -9.15 10.51 6.28
C LEU A 167 -8.64 10.88 4.89
N SER A 168 -9.35 11.81 4.24
CA SER A 168 -8.97 12.29 2.91
C SER A 168 -7.95 13.43 2.99
N THR A 169 -6.84 13.31 2.26
CA THR A 169 -5.85 14.38 2.12
C THR A 169 -6.39 15.60 1.36
N CYS A 170 -7.40 15.40 0.52
CA CYS A 170 -8.04 16.47 -0.23
C CYS A 170 -9.11 17.22 0.60
N CYS A 171 -9.91 16.50 1.39
CA CYS A 171 -11.04 17.08 2.14
C CYS A 171 -10.65 17.56 3.54
N ASN A 172 -9.50 17.10 4.06
CA ASN A 172 -8.98 17.46 5.38
C ASN A 172 -7.52 17.91 5.24
N PRO A 173 -7.30 19.11 4.72
CA PRO A 173 -5.96 19.64 4.49
C PRO A 173 -5.22 19.99 5.80
#